data_68f6de4beba862fc3cb5d52ad43cda5c
#
_entry.id   68f6de4beba862fc3cb5d52ad43cda5c
#
_cell.length_a   1.000
_cell.length_b   1.000
_cell.length_c   1.000
_cell.angle_alpha   90.00
_cell.angle_beta   90.00
_cell.angle_gamma   90.00
#
_symmetry.space_group_name_H-M   'P 1'
#
loop_
_entity.id
_entity.type
_entity.pdbx_description
1 polymer ?
#
loop_
_entity_poly.entity_id
_entity_poly.type
_entity_poly.pdbx_seq_one_letter_code
_entity_poly.pdbx_strand_id
1 'polypeptide(L)'
;MNDGVITEFELQQQTHIAALNLRRQNIKLPPMDVLRRQVLDQLIMDKAVEQHAREVGIRVDDAMVSAAIEQIAANNKVTVAQMQSDLAKDGVPFAAFREQIRREIVAQRLREREVDSQIHIPESEIDSYLASQGKGAAATEYHISHILIPTDAGTDVAKAKALAEDILKRAKSGEDFSSLAVSYSKAGDSMNGGELGWRTSQNMPTALWNAIQEHHQNGSVELSQDSSGFHIVKVTGVRNGIDNPANGGLIHMTRARHILMQVSQLTPEVSVVSRLTDIRNKIISGKEDFQTMARLHSVDPSSTRGGELGWLQPGDTVPEFESAMDKLKPGEVSEPIKSRFGYHLIQVEERKDAKADPRRVRLAALQALREKKLAEAVTNWQRELRDKAYVEIRQVGN
;
A
#
# COMPACT_ATOMS: atom_id res chain seq x y z
N MET A 1 -17.02 23.18 -14.87
CA MET A 1 -15.60 22.82 -14.81
C MET A 1 -15.11 22.63 -16.25
N ASN A 2 -14.34 23.57 -16.79
CA ASN A 2 -14.03 23.60 -18.24
C ASN A 2 -15.29 23.14 -19.05
N ASP A 3 -15.18 22.06 -19.86
CA ASP A 3 -16.31 21.52 -20.63
C ASP A 3 -17.03 20.35 -19.94
N GLY A 4 -16.67 19.98 -18.70
CA GLY A 4 -17.24 18.86 -17.95
C GLY A 4 -18.25 19.30 -16.87
N VAL A 5 -19.24 18.45 -16.62
CA VAL A 5 -20.24 18.65 -15.55
C VAL A 5 -20.16 17.47 -14.58
N ILE A 6 -20.21 17.76 -13.29
CA ILE A 6 -20.48 16.78 -12.23
C ILE A 6 -21.93 16.99 -11.83
N THR A 7 -22.77 15.96 -12.01
CA THR A 7 -24.18 16.04 -11.68
C THR A 7 -24.42 15.73 -10.20
N GLU A 8 -25.53 16.23 -9.65
CA GLU A 8 -25.96 15.88 -8.29
C GLU A 8 -26.13 14.37 -8.10
N PHE A 9 -26.65 13.68 -9.12
CA PHE A 9 -26.84 12.23 -9.10
C PHE A 9 -25.50 11.50 -9.03
N GLU A 10 -24.51 11.91 -9.81
CA GLU A 10 -23.14 11.34 -9.77
C GLU A 10 -22.50 11.55 -8.40
N LEU A 11 -22.62 12.75 -7.83
CA LEU A 11 -22.11 13.05 -6.51
C LEU A 11 -22.77 12.20 -5.42
N GLN A 12 -24.09 12.02 -5.46
CA GLN A 12 -24.81 11.17 -4.52
C GLN A 12 -24.36 9.70 -4.62
N GLN A 13 -24.25 9.16 -5.82
CA GLN A 13 -23.78 7.79 -6.03
C GLN A 13 -22.34 7.59 -5.52
N GLN A 14 -21.44 8.48 -5.87
CA GLN A 14 -20.04 8.37 -5.41
C GLN A 14 -19.93 8.55 -3.90
N THR A 15 -20.72 9.42 -3.29
CA THR A 15 -20.79 9.57 -1.83
C THR A 15 -21.27 8.27 -1.15
N HIS A 16 -22.26 7.60 -1.75
CA HIS A 16 -22.73 6.30 -1.25
C HIS A 16 -21.62 5.22 -1.31
N ILE A 17 -20.94 5.11 -2.45
CA ILE A 17 -19.82 4.17 -2.64
C ILE A 17 -18.70 4.46 -1.64
N ALA A 18 -18.33 5.73 -1.48
CA ALA A 18 -17.31 6.13 -0.52
C ALA A 18 -17.69 5.74 0.92
N ALA A 19 -18.95 5.96 1.31
CA ALA A 19 -19.44 5.59 2.64
C ALA A 19 -19.38 4.05 2.87
N LEU A 20 -19.71 3.25 1.85
CA LEU A 20 -19.58 1.78 1.91
C LEU A 20 -18.14 1.35 2.09
N ASN A 21 -17.21 1.93 1.33
CA ASN A 21 -15.79 1.60 1.40
C ASN A 21 -15.19 1.96 2.77
N LEU A 22 -15.51 3.13 3.32
CA LEU A 22 -15.06 3.54 4.65
C LEU A 22 -15.57 2.59 5.74
N ARG A 23 -16.84 2.14 5.66
CA ARG A 23 -17.39 1.13 6.58
C ARG A 23 -16.68 -0.20 6.49
N ARG A 24 -16.34 -0.66 5.28
CA ARG A 24 -15.57 -1.91 5.07
C ARG A 24 -14.16 -1.83 5.65
N GLN A 25 -13.56 -0.65 5.64
CA GLN A 25 -12.26 -0.37 6.25
C GLN A 25 -12.33 -0.11 7.76
N ASN A 26 -13.52 -0.18 8.38
CA ASN A 26 -13.79 0.17 9.77
C ASN A 26 -13.41 1.63 10.11
N ILE A 27 -13.43 2.54 9.14
CA ILE A 27 -13.21 3.97 9.34
C ILE A 27 -14.56 4.61 9.70
N LYS A 28 -14.57 5.37 10.80
CA LYS A 28 -15.75 6.10 11.24
C LYS A 28 -16.13 7.16 10.21
N LEU A 29 -17.39 7.14 9.77
CA LEU A 29 -17.89 8.12 8.80
C LEU A 29 -17.90 9.53 9.40
N PRO A 30 -17.40 10.52 8.67
CA PRO A 30 -17.61 11.93 9.01
C PRO A 30 -19.10 12.32 8.80
N PRO A 31 -19.53 13.51 9.23
CA PRO A 31 -20.82 14.07 8.83
C PRO A 31 -21.02 14.01 7.31
N MET A 32 -22.22 13.68 6.87
CA MET A 32 -22.49 13.41 5.44
C MET A 32 -22.21 14.61 4.53
N ASP A 33 -22.40 15.83 5.02
CA ASP A 33 -22.06 17.06 4.32
C ASP A 33 -20.56 17.24 4.12
N VAL A 34 -19.75 16.77 5.09
CA VAL A 34 -18.28 16.75 5.00
C VAL A 34 -17.83 15.70 4.00
N LEU A 35 -18.35 14.47 4.13
CA LEU A 35 -18.02 13.38 3.19
C LEU A 35 -18.38 13.78 1.75
N ARG A 36 -19.57 14.37 1.57
CA ARG A 36 -20.02 14.83 0.26
C ARG A 36 -19.09 15.89 -0.34
N ARG A 37 -18.59 16.84 0.46
CA ARG A 37 -17.61 17.83 -0.01
C ARG A 37 -16.30 17.18 -0.43
N GLN A 38 -15.78 16.24 0.34
CA GLN A 38 -14.57 15.51 0.00
C GLN A 38 -14.73 14.70 -1.29
N VAL A 39 -15.87 14.02 -1.46
CA VAL A 39 -16.18 13.30 -2.71
C VAL A 39 -16.30 14.26 -3.89
N LEU A 40 -16.89 15.42 -3.70
CA LEU A 40 -16.96 16.45 -4.75
C LEU A 40 -15.56 16.93 -5.16
N ASP A 41 -14.67 17.20 -4.21
CA ASP A 41 -13.30 17.60 -4.48
C ASP A 41 -12.54 16.49 -5.25
N GLN A 42 -12.75 15.21 -4.87
CA GLN A 42 -12.20 14.08 -5.60
C GLN A 42 -12.73 14.01 -7.04
N LEU A 43 -14.04 14.15 -7.24
CA LEU A 43 -14.65 14.16 -8.58
C LEU A 43 -14.15 15.32 -9.44
N ILE A 44 -13.88 16.47 -8.84
CA ILE A 44 -13.28 17.61 -9.52
C ILE A 44 -11.87 17.25 -10.03
N MET A 45 -11.06 16.62 -9.18
CA MET A 45 -9.73 16.14 -9.58
C MET A 45 -9.81 15.08 -10.67
N ASP A 46 -10.69 14.09 -10.52
CA ASP A 46 -10.89 13.05 -11.53
C ASP A 46 -11.28 13.64 -12.89
N LYS A 47 -12.15 14.67 -12.89
CA LYS A 47 -12.54 15.39 -14.11
C LYS A 47 -11.38 16.22 -14.70
N ALA A 48 -10.55 16.84 -13.86
CA ALA A 48 -9.37 17.56 -14.33
C ALA A 48 -8.39 16.61 -15.02
N VAL A 49 -8.11 15.46 -14.39
CA VAL A 49 -7.27 14.39 -14.94
C VAL A 49 -7.84 13.86 -16.25
N GLU A 50 -9.15 13.57 -16.31
CA GLU A 50 -9.83 13.07 -17.51
C GLU A 50 -9.73 14.06 -18.67
N GLN A 51 -9.98 15.35 -18.42
CA GLN A 51 -9.91 16.39 -19.44
C GLN A 51 -8.48 16.55 -19.97
N HIS A 52 -7.51 16.65 -19.06
CA HIS A 52 -6.11 16.76 -19.46
C HIS A 52 -5.64 15.51 -20.22
N ALA A 53 -6.04 14.32 -19.80
CA ALA A 53 -5.74 13.09 -20.53
C ALA A 53 -6.27 13.11 -21.98
N ARG A 54 -7.48 13.66 -22.20
CA ARG A 54 -8.05 13.82 -23.55
C ARG A 54 -7.24 14.82 -24.38
N GLU A 55 -6.85 15.95 -23.80
CA GLU A 55 -6.02 16.99 -24.46
C GLU A 55 -4.68 16.41 -24.94
N VAL A 56 -4.04 15.57 -24.12
CA VAL A 56 -2.76 14.92 -24.49
C VAL A 56 -2.95 13.62 -25.27
N GLY A 57 -4.19 13.28 -25.67
CA GLY A 57 -4.50 12.17 -26.56
C GLY A 57 -4.52 10.77 -25.90
N ILE A 58 -4.66 10.69 -24.58
CA ILE A 58 -4.84 9.41 -23.88
C ILE A 58 -6.29 8.92 -24.09
N ARG A 59 -6.41 7.70 -24.60
CA ARG A 59 -7.71 7.02 -24.82
C ARG A 59 -7.73 5.69 -24.12
N VAL A 60 -8.86 5.34 -23.52
CA VAL A 60 -9.16 4.05 -22.90
C VAL A 60 -10.45 3.54 -23.48
N ASP A 61 -10.36 2.46 -24.23
CA ASP A 61 -11.51 1.80 -24.88
C ASP A 61 -12.18 0.77 -23.94
N ASP A 62 -13.35 0.29 -24.37
CA ASP A 62 -14.13 -0.68 -23.59
C ASP A 62 -13.44 -2.02 -23.41
N ALA A 63 -12.58 -2.42 -24.36
CA ALA A 63 -11.84 -3.68 -24.28
C ALA A 63 -10.80 -3.63 -23.13
N MET A 64 -10.10 -2.51 -22.99
CA MET A 64 -9.16 -2.28 -21.89
C MET A 64 -9.85 -2.31 -20.52
N VAL A 65 -11.02 -1.66 -20.41
CA VAL A 65 -11.82 -1.67 -19.17
C VAL A 65 -12.29 -3.08 -18.84
N SER A 66 -12.76 -3.84 -19.83
CA SER A 66 -13.21 -5.22 -19.64
C SER A 66 -12.07 -6.14 -19.20
N ALA A 67 -10.89 -6.04 -19.82
CA ALA A 67 -9.71 -6.80 -19.41
C ALA A 67 -9.26 -6.49 -17.98
N ALA A 68 -9.30 -5.21 -17.58
CA ALA A 68 -8.98 -4.82 -16.21
C ALA A 68 -9.97 -5.41 -15.19
N ILE A 69 -11.28 -5.39 -15.50
CA ILE A 69 -12.32 -5.98 -14.65
C ILE A 69 -12.15 -7.50 -14.54
N GLU A 70 -11.84 -8.19 -15.64
CA GLU A 70 -11.53 -9.63 -15.63
C GLU A 70 -10.34 -9.95 -14.74
N GLN A 71 -9.28 -9.13 -14.81
CA GLN A 71 -8.10 -9.28 -13.94
C GLN A 71 -8.44 -9.05 -12.47
N ILE A 72 -9.25 -8.03 -12.15
CA ILE A 72 -9.72 -7.75 -10.78
C ILE A 72 -10.55 -8.93 -10.27
N ALA A 73 -11.47 -9.47 -11.08
CA ALA A 73 -12.28 -10.63 -10.71
C ALA A 73 -11.41 -11.87 -10.44
N ALA A 74 -10.43 -12.13 -11.31
CA ALA A 74 -9.50 -13.24 -11.14
C ALA A 74 -8.65 -13.11 -9.86
N ASN A 75 -8.13 -11.91 -9.57
CA ASN A 75 -7.38 -11.63 -8.35
C ASN A 75 -8.21 -11.85 -7.09
N ASN A 76 -9.52 -11.55 -7.14
CA ASN A 76 -10.47 -11.79 -6.06
C ASN A 76 -11.05 -13.21 -6.06
N LYS A 77 -10.63 -14.08 -6.99
CA LYS A 77 -11.10 -15.46 -7.13
C LYS A 77 -12.61 -15.58 -7.34
N VAL A 78 -13.20 -14.63 -8.04
CA VAL A 78 -14.62 -14.61 -8.43
C VAL A 78 -14.77 -14.46 -9.94
N THR A 79 -15.95 -14.78 -10.48
CA THR A 79 -16.29 -14.46 -11.87
C THR A 79 -16.79 -13.01 -11.98
N VAL A 80 -16.70 -12.42 -13.18
CA VAL A 80 -17.27 -11.09 -13.44
C VAL A 80 -18.78 -11.06 -13.13
N ALA A 81 -19.50 -12.15 -13.40
CA ALA A 81 -20.92 -12.26 -13.09
C ALA A 81 -21.21 -12.25 -11.57
N GLN A 82 -20.38 -12.96 -10.78
CA GLN A 82 -20.45 -12.91 -9.31
C GLN A 82 -20.15 -11.51 -8.79
N MET A 83 -19.07 -10.87 -9.28
CA MET A 83 -18.75 -9.49 -8.95
C MET A 83 -19.90 -8.53 -9.25
N GLN A 84 -20.51 -8.65 -10.42
CA GLN A 84 -21.68 -7.85 -10.79
C GLN A 84 -22.87 -8.06 -9.84
N SER A 85 -23.13 -9.32 -9.45
CA SER A 85 -24.17 -9.64 -8.47
C SER A 85 -23.90 -9.03 -7.09
N ASP A 86 -22.65 -9.08 -6.64
CA ASP A 86 -22.29 -8.55 -5.34
C ASP A 86 -22.32 -7.02 -5.30
N LEU A 87 -21.87 -6.35 -6.37
CA LEU A 87 -22.04 -4.89 -6.54
C LEU A 87 -23.53 -4.48 -6.52
N ALA A 88 -24.40 -5.27 -7.17
CA ALA A 88 -25.85 -4.99 -7.16
C ALA A 88 -26.46 -5.12 -5.77
N LYS A 89 -26.03 -6.09 -4.95
CA LYS A 89 -26.46 -6.21 -3.53
C LYS A 89 -26.06 -5.01 -2.71
N ASP A 90 -24.89 -4.44 -2.99
CA ASP A 90 -24.39 -3.22 -2.35
C ASP A 90 -25.02 -1.93 -2.92
N GLY A 91 -25.93 -2.04 -3.87
CA GLY A 91 -26.57 -0.89 -4.52
C GLY A 91 -25.68 -0.13 -5.50
N VAL A 92 -24.57 -0.75 -5.97
CA VAL A 92 -23.63 -0.16 -6.92
C VAL A 92 -23.94 -0.65 -8.34
N PRO A 93 -24.41 0.22 -9.26
CA PRO A 93 -24.61 -0.15 -10.65
C PRO A 93 -23.30 -0.57 -11.31
N PHE A 94 -23.29 -1.70 -12.01
CA PHE A 94 -22.09 -2.19 -12.71
C PHE A 94 -21.52 -1.19 -13.73
N ALA A 95 -22.39 -0.38 -14.37
CA ALA A 95 -21.97 0.70 -15.25
C ALA A 95 -21.13 1.77 -14.50
N ALA A 96 -21.55 2.14 -13.28
CA ALA A 96 -20.80 3.09 -12.45
C ALA A 96 -19.42 2.52 -12.04
N PHE A 97 -19.36 1.24 -11.70
CA PHE A 97 -18.09 0.55 -11.44
C PHE A 97 -17.18 0.54 -12.69
N ARG A 98 -17.72 0.23 -13.88
CA ARG A 98 -16.96 0.29 -15.14
C ARG A 98 -16.36 1.69 -15.40
N GLU A 99 -17.14 2.74 -15.17
CA GLU A 99 -16.64 4.12 -15.34
C GLU A 99 -15.59 4.49 -14.28
N GLN A 100 -15.69 3.98 -13.08
CA GLN A 100 -14.64 4.13 -12.08
C GLN A 100 -13.34 3.48 -12.55
N ILE A 101 -13.36 2.23 -13.02
CA ILE A 101 -12.18 1.53 -13.55
C ILE A 101 -11.60 2.28 -14.75
N ARG A 102 -12.46 2.83 -15.64
CA ARG A 102 -12.01 3.65 -16.76
C ARG A 102 -11.22 4.87 -16.27
N ARG A 103 -11.75 5.60 -15.30
CA ARG A 103 -11.06 6.78 -14.70
C ARG A 103 -9.72 6.39 -14.10
N GLU A 104 -9.67 5.28 -13.38
CA GLU A 104 -8.41 4.78 -12.78
C GLU A 104 -7.37 4.47 -13.85
N ILE A 105 -7.74 3.79 -14.95
CA ILE A 105 -6.82 3.50 -16.08
C ILE A 105 -6.35 4.81 -16.75
N VAL A 106 -7.24 5.77 -16.95
CA VAL A 106 -6.90 7.09 -17.53
C VAL A 106 -5.90 7.81 -16.63
N ALA A 107 -6.18 7.89 -15.33
CA ALA A 107 -5.32 8.54 -14.36
C ALA A 107 -3.94 7.87 -14.28
N GLN A 108 -3.90 6.54 -14.25
CA GLN A 108 -2.66 5.79 -14.26
C GLN A 108 -1.81 6.09 -15.50
N ARG A 109 -2.38 6.01 -16.70
CA ARG A 109 -1.66 6.27 -17.95
C ARG A 109 -1.15 7.70 -18.06
N LEU A 110 -1.95 8.65 -17.60
CA LEU A 110 -1.53 10.05 -17.59
C LEU A 110 -0.36 10.25 -16.63
N ARG A 111 -0.45 9.68 -15.44
CA ARG A 111 0.63 9.71 -14.46
C ARG A 111 1.91 9.05 -15.00
N GLU A 112 1.79 7.84 -15.57
CA GLU A 112 2.93 7.14 -16.18
C GLU A 112 3.62 8.01 -17.23
N ARG A 113 2.85 8.72 -18.06
CA ARG A 113 3.38 9.57 -19.12
C ARG A 113 4.01 10.87 -18.59
N GLU A 114 3.38 11.53 -17.64
CA GLU A 114 3.77 12.88 -17.21
C GLU A 114 4.63 12.91 -15.95
N VAL A 115 4.56 11.86 -15.12
CA VAL A 115 5.29 11.79 -13.87
C VAL A 115 6.31 10.66 -13.89
N ASP A 116 5.86 9.41 -14.01
CA ASP A 116 6.72 8.22 -13.82
C ASP A 116 7.87 8.18 -14.85
N SER A 117 7.60 8.60 -16.09
CA SER A 117 8.60 8.67 -17.17
C SER A 117 9.64 9.78 -16.99
N GLN A 118 9.35 10.80 -16.19
CA GLN A 118 10.25 11.92 -15.92
C GLN A 118 11.19 11.65 -14.73
N ILE A 119 10.91 10.59 -13.94
CA ILE A 119 11.74 10.26 -12.80
C ILE A 119 13.01 9.59 -13.27
N HIS A 120 14.08 10.35 -13.23
CA HIS A 120 15.44 9.87 -13.46
C HIS A 120 16.25 9.90 -12.18
N ILE A 121 16.95 8.79 -11.90
CA ILE A 121 17.82 8.65 -10.73
C ILE A 121 19.23 8.38 -11.22
N PRO A 122 20.12 9.39 -11.16
CA PRO A 122 21.51 9.23 -11.55
C PRO A 122 22.25 8.23 -10.63
N GLU A 123 23.24 7.55 -11.16
CA GLU A 123 24.09 6.64 -10.36
C GLU A 123 24.74 7.35 -9.17
N SER A 124 25.17 8.61 -9.34
CA SER A 124 25.73 9.42 -8.26
C SER A 124 24.76 9.64 -7.08
N GLU A 125 23.44 9.69 -7.35
CA GLU A 125 22.43 9.83 -6.32
C GLU A 125 22.26 8.50 -5.55
N ILE A 126 22.33 7.36 -6.26
CA ILE A 126 22.33 6.04 -5.64
C ILE A 126 23.57 5.90 -4.74
N ASP A 127 24.74 6.31 -5.22
CA ASP A 127 25.99 6.26 -4.44
C ASP A 127 25.91 7.16 -3.19
N SER A 128 25.37 8.37 -3.34
CA SER A 128 25.16 9.30 -2.22
C SER A 128 24.17 8.74 -1.20
N TYR A 129 23.08 8.14 -1.68
CA TYR A 129 22.10 7.46 -0.83
C TYR A 129 22.74 6.33 -0.04
N LEU A 130 23.50 5.45 -0.70
CA LEU A 130 24.19 4.34 -0.05
C LEU A 130 25.27 4.82 0.95
N ALA A 131 25.97 5.90 0.64
CA ALA A 131 26.95 6.49 1.54
C ALA A 131 26.31 7.11 2.79
N SER A 132 25.09 7.64 2.68
CA SER A 132 24.33 8.20 3.80
C SER A 132 23.73 7.14 4.72
N GLN A 133 23.60 5.90 4.22
CA GLN A 133 23.16 4.76 5.03
C GLN A 133 24.29 4.38 5.98
N GLY A 134 24.17 4.70 7.26
CA GLY A 134 25.18 4.37 8.25
C GLY A 134 25.49 2.87 8.26
N LYS A 135 26.76 2.51 8.38
CA LYS A 135 27.21 1.11 8.42
C LYS A 135 26.54 0.38 9.59
N GLY A 136 25.57 -0.48 9.29
CA GLY A 136 25.15 -1.53 10.21
C GLY A 136 23.94 -1.28 11.11
N ALA A 137 23.15 -0.23 10.91
CA ALA A 137 21.87 -0.12 11.61
C ALA A 137 20.74 -0.66 10.71
N ALA A 138 20.01 -1.66 11.17
CA ALA A 138 18.73 -2.01 10.58
C ALA A 138 17.87 -0.73 10.49
N ALA A 139 17.38 -0.40 9.29
CA ALA A 139 16.60 0.82 9.13
C ALA A 139 15.31 0.68 9.93
N THR A 140 15.10 1.55 10.89
CA THR A 140 13.82 1.62 11.58
C THR A 140 12.73 1.94 10.58
N GLU A 141 11.67 1.16 10.58
CA GLU A 141 10.47 1.39 9.79
C GLU A 141 9.37 1.98 10.68
N TYR A 142 8.69 2.94 10.12
CA TYR A 142 7.59 3.67 10.73
C TYR A 142 6.31 3.38 9.95
N HIS A 143 5.28 2.91 10.63
CA HIS A 143 3.94 2.86 10.06
C HIS A 143 3.30 4.23 10.26
N ILE A 144 2.96 4.91 9.17
CA ILE A 144 2.51 6.29 9.22
C ILE A 144 1.17 6.51 8.55
N SER A 145 0.43 7.46 9.09
CA SER A 145 -0.75 8.06 8.46
C SER A 145 -0.54 9.57 8.32
N HIS A 146 -1.14 10.16 7.29
CA HIS A 146 -0.85 11.52 6.86
C HIS A 146 -2.13 12.31 6.53
N ILE A 147 -2.11 13.60 6.85
CA ILE A 147 -3.13 14.59 6.45
C ILE A 147 -2.42 15.76 5.78
N LEU A 148 -2.85 16.12 4.57
CA LEU A 148 -2.38 17.30 3.84
C LEU A 148 -3.45 18.40 3.85
N ILE A 149 -3.09 19.58 4.34
CA ILE A 149 -3.84 20.83 4.20
C ILE A 149 -3.06 21.70 3.21
N PRO A 150 -3.50 21.81 1.94
CA PRO A 150 -2.72 22.48 0.91
C PRO A 150 -2.69 23.99 1.09
N THR A 151 -1.63 24.60 0.53
CA THR A 151 -1.48 26.06 0.41
C THR A 151 -1.23 26.42 -1.06
N ASP A 152 -2.26 26.23 -1.88
CA ASP A 152 -2.28 26.55 -3.29
C ASP A 152 -2.56 28.04 -3.57
N ALA A 153 -2.49 28.42 -4.85
CA ALA A 153 -2.75 29.79 -5.28
C ALA A 153 -4.18 30.23 -4.91
N GLY A 154 -4.30 31.23 -4.04
CA GLY A 154 -5.59 31.73 -3.51
C GLY A 154 -5.97 31.20 -2.14
N THR A 155 -5.21 30.26 -1.58
CA THR A 155 -5.41 29.79 -0.19
C THR A 155 -4.91 30.85 0.79
N ASP A 156 -5.76 31.19 1.78
CA ASP A 156 -5.33 31.97 2.93
C ASP A 156 -4.45 31.09 3.83
N VAL A 157 -3.13 31.29 3.72
CA VAL A 157 -2.13 30.48 4.44
C VAL A 157 -2.36 30.53 5.96
N ALA A 158 -2.83 31.66 6.51
CA ALA A 158 -3.10 31.79 7.93
C ALA A 158 -4.28 30.90 8.36
N LYS A 159 -5.33 30.82 7.54
CA LYS A 159 -6.46 29.90 7.79
C LYS A 159 -6.06 28.44 7.63
N ALA A 160 -5.26 28.12 6.62
CA ALA A 160 -4.74 26.76 6.43
C ALA A 160 -3.90 26.32 7.63
N LYS A 161 -3.03 27.20 8.13
CA LYS A 161 -2.24 26.97 9.33
C LYS A 161 -3.11 26.73 10.56
N ALA A 162 -4.07 27.62 10.81
CA ALA A 162 -4.98 27.49 11.95
C ALA A 162 -5.78 26.17 11.91
N LEU A 163 -6.24 25.75 10.71
CA LEU A 163 -6.90 24.46 10.51
C LEU A 163 -5.95 23.30 10.81
N ALA A 164 -4.71 23.35 10.32
CA ALA A 164 -3.72 22.29 10.57
C ALA A 164 -3.39 22.17 12.05
N GLU A 165 -3.25 23.29 12.77
CA GLU A 165 -3.01 23.33 14.21
C GLU A 165 -4.23 22.79 15.00
N ASP A 166 -5.47 23.09 14.58
CA ASP A 166 -6.68 22.50 15.17
C ASP A 166 -6.72 20.99 15.00
N ILE A 167 -6.48 20.51 13.80
CA ILE A 167 -6.43 19.06 13.50
C ILE A 167 -5.32 18.37 14.32
N LEU A 168 -4.13 18.95 14.40
CA LEU A 168 -3.03 18.47 15.24
C LEU A 168 -3.46 18.31 16.69
N LYS A 169 -4.11 19.35 17.25
CA LYS A 169 -4.60 19.34 18.64
C LYS A 169 -5.63 18.25 18.87
N ARG A 170 -6.59 18.09 17.96
CA ARG A 170 -7.63 17.05 18.01
C ARG A 170 -7.02 15.66 17.92
N ALA A 171 -6.09 15.45 17.00
CA ALA A 171 -5.38 14.18 16.87
C ALA A 171 -4.55 13.84 18.12
N LYS A 172 -3.85 14.82 18.71
CA LYS A 172 -3.12 14.66 19.98
C LYS A 172 -4.05 14.40 21.17
N SER A 173 -5.30 14.87 21.13
CA SER A 173 -6.31 14.59 22.16
C SER A 173 -7.00 13.23 22.01
N GLY A 174 -6.62 12.42 21.00
CA GLY A 174 -7.12 11.05 20.81
C GLY A 174 -8.30 10.95 19.86
N GLU A 175 -8.65 12.01 19.13
CA GLU A 175 -9.64 11.88 18.06
C GLU A 175 -9.12 10.95 16.96
N ASP A 176 -10.02 10.18 16.33
CA ASP A 176 -9.64 9.20 15.33
C ASP A 176 -8.98 9.85 14.11
N PHE A 177 -7.70 9.55 13.91
CA PHE A 177 -6.88 10.16 12.87
C PHE A 177 -7.41 9.84 11.46
N SER A 178 -7.91 8.62 11.26
CA SER A 178 -8.47 8.22 9.96
C SER A 178 -9.70 9.02 9.61
N SER A 179 -10.57 9.30 10.60
CA SER A 179 -11.75 10.18 10.41
C SER A 179 -11.34 11.63 10.12
N LEU A 180 -10.29 12.12 10.77
CA LEU A 180 -9.72 13.45 10.48
C LEU A 180 -9.16 13.50 9.05
N ALA A 181 -8.43 12.46 8.63
CA ALA A 181 -7.89 12.37 7.27
C ALA A 181 -9.01 12.39 6.22
N VAL A 182 -10.04 11.56 6.38
CA VAL A 182 -11.22 11.56 5.50
C VAL A 182 -11.92 12.92 5.48
N SER A 183 -11.95 13.65 6.60
CA SER A 183 -12.67 14.91 6.72
C SER A 183 -11.93 16.11 6.13
N TYR A 184 -10.60 16.13 6.24
CA TYR A 184 -9.81 17.35 6.00
C TYR A 184 -8.67 17.18 5.01
N SER A 185 -8.12 15.97 4.83
CA SER A 185 -6.97 15.77 3.95
C SER A 185 -7.32 15.97 2.49
N LYS A 186 -6.43 16.62 1.76
CA LYS A 186 -6.46 16.74 0.29
C LYS A 186 -5.42 15.85 -0.40
N ALA A 187 -4.76 15.00 0.36
CA ALA A 187 -3.89 13.97 -0.21
C ALA A 187 -4.70 12.85 -0.87
N GLY A 188 -4.11 12.15 -1.83
CA GLY A 188 -4.77 11.08 -2.57
C GLY A 188 -5.16 9.86 -1.71
N ASP A 189 -4.56 9.71 -0.54
CA ASP A 189 -4.81 8.68 0.46
C ASP A 189 -5.93 9.03 1.47
N SER A 190 -6.50 10.23 1.38
CA SER A 190 -7.50 10.74 2.33
C SER A 190 -8.67 9.78 2.55
N MET A 191 -9.21 9.19 1.48
CA MET A 191 -10.34 8.25 1.54
C MET A 191 -9.96 6.86 2.08
N ASN A 192 -8.66 6.61 2.27
CA ASN A 192 -8.13 5.43 2.96
C ASN A 192 -7.66 5.79 4.39
N GLY A 193 -8.19 6.86 4.98
CA GLY A 193 -7.81 7.30 6.33
C GLY A 193 -6.41 7.90 6.42
N GLY A 194 -5.81 8.28 5.29
CA GLY A 194 -4.46 8.84 5.21
C GLY A 194 -3.36 7.81 5.44
N GLU A 195 -3.64 6.51 5.37
CA GLU A 195 -2.67 5.45 5.66
C GLU A 195 -1.65 5.32 4.52
N LEU A 196 -0.37 5.47 4.85
CA LEU A 196 0.76 5.30 3.93
C LEU A 196 1.53 3.98 4.14
N GLY A 197 1.23 3.25 5.22
CA GLY A 197 1.87 1.99 5.58
C GLY A 197 3.30 2.17 6.12
N TRP A 198 4.09 1.09 6.07
CA TRP A 198 5.46 1.07 6.58
C TRP A 198 6.42 1.81 5.67
N ARG A 199 7.20 2.73 6.24
CA ARG A 199 8.19 3.56 5.55
C ARG A 199 9.46 3.67 6.38
N THR A 200 10.61 3.67 5.70
CA THR A 200 11.88 4.10 6.30
C THR A 200 12.02 5.61 6.20
N SER A 201 12.90 6.21 6.97
CA SER A 201 13.24 7.64 6.84
C SER A 201 13.69 8.03 5.42
N GLN A 202 14.25 7.09 4.66
CA GLN A 202 14.82 7.33 3.35
C GLN A 202 13.80 7.25 2.19
N ASN A 203 12.79 6.38 2.29
CA ASN A 203 11.74 6.28 1.26
C ASN A 203 10.49 7.10 1.60
N MET A 204 10.51 7.80 2.73
CA MET A 204 9.47 8.74 3.13
C MET A 204 9.67 10.09 2.42
N PRO A 205 8.61 10.74 1.92
CA PRO A 205 8.70 12.12 1.46
C PRO A 205 9.34 13.03 2.51
N THR A 206 10.17 13.96 2.05
CA THR A 206 10.98 14.82 2.94
C THR A 206 10.14 15.58 3.96
N ALA A 207 8.99 16.13 3.55
CA ALA A 207 8.09 16.84 4.47
C ALA A 207 7.58 15.94 5.60
N LEU A 208 7.23 14.68 5.30
CA LEU A 208 6.72 13.74 6.31
C LEU A 208 7.81 13.32 7.29
N TRP A 209 9.04 13.08 6.78
CA TRP A 209 10.18 12.80 7.64
C TRP A 209 10.52 13.97 8.56
N ASN A 210 10.55 15.18 8.02
CA ASN A 210 10.80 16.41 8.81
C ASN A 210 9.77 16.60 9.94
N ALA A 211 8.54 16.15 9.75
CA ALA A 211 7.54 16.21 10.81
C ALA A 211 7.92 15.32 12.00
N ILE A 212 8.36 14.07 11.76
CA ILE A 212 8.49 13.04 12.80
C ILE A 212 9.93 12.77 13.26
N GLN A 213 10.95 13.35 12.62
CA GLN A 213 12.36 13.01 12.90
C GLN A 213 12.79 13.20 14.36
N GLU A 214 12.19 14.15 15.07
CA GLU A 214 12.47 14.41 16.48
C GLU A 214 11.58 13.58 17.43
N HIS A 215 10.35 13.32 17.03
CA HIS A 215 9.35 12.59 17.82
C HIS A 215 8.70 11.50 16.97
N HIS A 216 9.35 10.34 16.88
CA HIS A 216 8.93 9.23 16.03
C HIS A 216 8.45 7.98 16.80
N GLN A 217 8.09 8.14 18.09
CA GLN A 217 7.54 7.04 18.87
C GLN A 217 6.12 6.69 18.40
N ASN A 218 5.74 5.43 18.63
CA ASN A 218 4.37 5.00 18.36
C ASN A 218 3.36 5.88 19.10
N GLY A 219 2.38 6.41 18.38
CA GLY A 219 1.36 7.32 18.87
C GLY A 219 1.70 8.80 18.72
N SER A 220 2.93 9.18 18.33
CA SER A 220 3.26 10.60 18.10
C SER A 220 2.48 11.16 16.90
N VAL A 221 2.10 12.44 17.01
CA VAL A 221 1.44 13.22 15.96
C VAL A 221 2.15 14.55 15.84
N GLU A 222 2.69 14.84 14.66
CA GLU A 222 3.52 16.01 14.45
C GLU A 222 3.12 16.76 13.17
N LEU A 223 3.54 18.02 13.09
CA LEU A 223 3.22 18.95 12.01
C LEU A 223 4.49 19.43 11.33
N SER A 224 4.51 19.42 10.01
CA SER A 224 5.51 20.11 9.20
C SER A 224 4.85 20.94 8.10
N GLN A 225 5.66 21.76 7.43
CA GLN A 225 5.22 22.57 6.30
C GLN A 225 6.25 22.49 5.17
N ASP A 226 5.75 22.41 3.94
CA ASP A 226 6.54 22.58 2.73
C ASP A 226 5.80 23.43 1.68
N SER A 227 6.24 23.41 0.43
CA SER A 227 5.62 24.15 -0.67
C SER A 227 4.23 23.62 -1.05
N SER A 228 3.86 22.41 -0.68
CA SER A 228 2.54 21.82 -0.96
C SER A 228 1.50 22.18 0.11
N GLY A 229 1.95 22.51 1.33
CA GLY A 229 1.06 22.88 2.43
C GLY A 229 1.55 22.42 3.81
N PHE A 230 0.58 22.17 4.69
CA PHE A 230 0.82 21.66 6.03
C PHE A 230 0.56 20.16 6.07
N HIS A 231 1.52 19.41 6.63
CA HIS A 231 1.50 17.97 6.76
C HIS A 231 1.37 17.58 8.23
N ILE A 232 0.27 16.93 8.60
CA ILE A 232 0.11 16.31 9.91
C ILE A 232 0.40 14.82 9.75
N VAL A 233 1.37 14.30 10.49
CA VAL A 233 1.83 12.91 10.39
C VAL A 233 1.65 12.23 11.72
N LYS A 234 0.99 11.08 11.72
CA LYS A 234 0.85 10.19 12.88
C LYS A 234 1.69 8.94 12.69
N VAL A 235 2.50 8.60 13.68
CA VAL A 235 3.20 7.33 13.77
C VAL A 235 2.28 6.33 14.46
N THR A 236 1.85 5.29 13.75
CA THR A 236 0.95 4.25 14.26
C THR A 236 1.68 2.95 14.58
N GLY A 237 2.97 2.86 14.23
CA GLY A 237 3.82 1.72 14.55
C GLY A 237 5.29 2.05 14.31
N VAL A 238 6.15 1.42 15.08
CA VAL A 238 7.61 1.47 14.91
C VAL A 238 8.12 0.05 15.02
N ARG A 239 8.94 -0.38 14.06
CA ARG A 239 9.60 -1.66 14.11
C ARG A 239 11.06 -1.53 13.65
N ASN A 240 11.91 -2.40 14.15
CA ASN A 240 13.22 -2.55 13.52
C ASN A 240 12.96 -3.13 12.14
N GLY A 241 13.39 -2.40 11.13
CA GLY A 241 13.26 -2.85 9.74
C GLY A 241 13.89 -4.23 9.63
N ILE A 242 13.25 -5.10 8.86
CA ILE A 242 13.88 -6.30 8.36
C ILE A 242 15.13 -5.82 7.63
N ASP A 243 16.27 -6.48 7.82
CA ASP A 243 17.56 -6.10 7.23
C ASP A 243 17.37 -5.65 5.77
N ASN A 244 17.30 -4.34 5.59
CA ASN A 244 17.11 -3.80 4.24
C ASN A 244 18.45 -3.91 3.51
N PRO A 245 18.53 -4.68 2.41
CA PRO A 245 19.75 -4.79 1.62
C PRO A 245 20.37 -3.43 1.26
N ALA A 246 19.54 -2.37 1.15
CA ALA A 246 20.01 -1.02 0.85
C ALA A 246 20.95 -0.44 1.92
N ASN A 247 20.95 -0.96 3.14
CA ASN A 247 21.79 -0.44 4.22
C ASN A 247 23.26 -0.92 4.15
N GLY A 248 23.63 -1.76 3.17
CA GLY A 248 25.01 -2.24 2.99
C GLY A 248 25.58 -3.03 4.17
N GLY A 249 24.73 -3.36 5.15
CA GLY A 249 25.08 -4.10 6.35
C GLY A 249 25.10 -5.61 6.17
N LEU A 250 25.33 -6.32 7.29
CA LEU A 250 25.11 -7.75 7.34
C LEU A 250 23.61 -8.02 7.27
N ILE A 251 23.22 -8.95 6.42
CA ILE A 251 21.86 -9.46 6.34
C ILE A 251 21.80 -10.82 7.03
N HIS A 252 20.72 -11.05 7.76
CA HIS A 252 20.46 -12.37 8.34
C HIS A 252 19.93 -13.29 7.26
N MET A 253 20.76 -14.27 6.85
CA MET A 253 20.34 -15.32 5.93
C MET A 253 19.83 -16.52 6.72
N THR A 254 18.70 -17.06 6.29
CA THR A 254 18.09 -18.25 6.88
C THR A 254 18.10 -19.39 5.88
N ARG A 255 18.67 -20.53 6.24
CA ARG A 255 18.53 -21.77 5.49
C ARG A 255 17.29 -22.50 5.98
N ALA A 256 16.35 -22.74 5.06
CA ALA A 256 15.06 -23.30 5.41
C ALA A 256 14.61 -24.39 4.43
N ARG A 257 13.69 -25.21 4.93
CA ARG A 257 12.90 -26.17 4.17
C ARG A 257 11.43 -25.90 4.35
N HIS A 258 10.62 -26.33 3.37
CA HIS A 258 9.18 -26.26 3.53
C HIS A 258 8.43 -27.45 2.91
N ILE A 259 7.19 -27.62 3.38
CA ILE A 259 6.19 -28.50 2.79
C ILE A 259 5.00 -27.63 2.43
N LEU A 260 4.63 -27.61 1.15
CA LEU A 260 3.46 -26.89 0.65
C LEU A 260 2.32 -27.86 0.34
N MET A 261 1.13 -27.57 0.87
CA MET A 261 -0.10 -28.24 0.50
C MET A 261 -1.13 -27.22 0.03
N GLN A 262 -1.77 -27.51 -1.12
CA GLN A 262 -2.80 -26.65 -1.70
C GLN A 262 -4.19 -27.05 -1.23
N VAL A 263 -5.03 -26.02 -1.05
CA VAL A 263 -6.47 -26.20 -0.82
C VAL A 263 -7.18 -26.37 -2.16
N SER A 264 -8.06 -27.33 -2.26
CA SER A 264 -8.88 -27.59 -3.44
C SER A 264 -10.28 -28.05 -3.04
N GLN A 265 -11.18 -28.24 -4.01
CA GLN A 265 -12.50 -28.81 -3.76
C GLN A 265 -12.44 -30.23 -3.18
N LEU A 266 -11.38 -30.99 -3.51
CA LEU A 266 -11.17 -32.35 -3.01
C LEU A 266 -10.37 -32.38 -1.69
N THR A 267 -9.67 -31.31 -1.35
CA THR A 267 -8.86 -31.15 -0.14
C THR A 267 -9.22 -29.83 0.54
N PRO A 268 -10.31 -29.83 1.36
CA PRO A 268 -10.74 -28.64 2.08
C PRO A 268 -9.68 -28.14 3.04
N GLU A 269 -9.70 -26.84 3.34
CA GLU A 269 -8.75 -26.14 4.22
C GLU A 269 -8.53 -26.88 5.55
N VAL A 270 -9.60 -27.29 6.20
CA VAL A 270 -9.54 -28.03 7.50
C VAL A 270 -8.74 -29.33 7.35
N SER A 271 -8.91 -30.07 6.26
CA SER A 271 -8.17 -31.29 6.00
C SER A 271 -6.69 -31.03 5.73
N VAL A 272 -6.35 -29.94 5.01
CA VAL A 272 -4.96 -29.55 4.75
C VAL A 272 -4.25 -29.18 6.05
N VAL A 273 -4.88 -28.34 6.88
CA VAL A 273 -4.34 -27.93 8.18
C VAL A 273 -4.15 -29.13 9.10
N SER A 274 -5.16 -29.99 9.24
CA SER A 274 -5.06 -31.21 10.05
C SER A 274 -3.91 -32.11 9.60
N ARG A 275 -3.79 -32.34 8.30
CA ARG A 275 -2.73 -33.18 7.72
C ARG A 275 -1.33 -32.60 7.94
N LEU A 276 -1.16 -31.29 7.78
CA LEU A 276 0.11 -30.62 8.06
C LEU A 276 0.45 -30.66 9.56
N THR A 277 -0.55 -30.52 10.43
CA THR A 277 -0.38 -30.67 11.89
C THR A 277 0.08 -32.08 12.26
N ASP A 278 -0.50 -33.12 11.64
CA ASP A 278 -0.08 -34.51 11.85
C ASP A 278 1.37 -34.75 11.36
N ILE A 279 1.72 -34.21 10.19
CA ILE A 279 3.07 -34.27 9.66
C ILE A 279 4.06 -33.59 10.61
N ARG A 280 3.73 -32.39 11.08
CA ARG A 280 4.52 -31.66 12.07
C ARG A 280 4.77 -32.47 13.32
N ASN A 281 3.71 -33.07 13.89
CA ASN A 281 3.80 -33.86 15.10
C ASN A 281 4.71 -35.09 14.92
N LYS A 282 4.67 -35.75 13.76
CA LYS A 282 5.56 -36.86 13.43
C LYS A 282 7.02 -36.41 13.35
N ILE A 283 7.28 -35.24 12.75
CA ILE A 283 8.62 -34.66 12.63
C ILE A 283 9.16 -34.29 14.02
N ILE A 284 8.38 -33.56 14.83
CA ILE A 284 8.80 -33.11 16.16
C ILE A 284 9.03 -34.30 17.10
N SER A 285 8.21 -35.36 16.98
CA SER A 285 8.40 -36.57 17.79
C SER A 285 9.56 -37.48 17.31
N GLY A 286 10.25 -37.12 16.22
CA GLY A 286 11.35 -37.90 15.65
C GLY A 286 10.93 -39.21 14.98
N LYS A 287 9.60 -39.42 14.75
CA LYS A 287 9.09 -40.59 14.03
C LYS A 287 9.36 -40.56 12.55
N GLU A 288 9.41 -39.38 11.98
CA GLU A 288 9.67 -39.14 10.57
C GLU A 288 10.60 -37.92 10.41
N ASP A 289 11.38 -37.89 9.36
CA ASP A 289 12.20 -36.71 9.03
C ASP A 289 11.46 -35.77 8.06
N PHE A 290 11.83 -34.49 8.12
CA PHE A 290 11.21 -33.45 7.32
C PHE A 290 11.37 -33.69 5.82
N GLN A 291 12.54 -34.19 5.38
CA GLN A 291 12.81 -34.41 3.95
C GLN A 291 11.91 -35.48 3.36
N THR A 292 11.72 -36.59 4.09
CA THR A 292 10.83 -37.66 3.70
C THR A 292 9.38 -37.18 3.60
N MET A 293 8.93 -36.42 4.62
CA MET A 293 7.58 -35.83 4.60
C MET A 293 7.41 -34.83 3.46
N ALA A 294 8.42 -34.02 3.16
CA ALA A 294 8.36 -33.09 2.02
C ALA A 294 8.26 -33.84 0.68
N ARG A 295 9.05 -34.90 0.48
CA ARG A 295 8.98 -35.72 -0.77
C ARG A 295 7.63 -36.37 -0.96
N LEU A 296 6.99 -36.82 0.12
CA LEU A 296 5.70 -37.55 0.07
C LEU A 296 4.48 -36.62 -0.06
N HIS A 297 4.56 -35.42 0.49
CA HIS A 297 3.36 -34.61 0.72
C HIS A 297 3.41 -33.19 0.11
N SER A 298 4.61 -32.66 -0.19
CA SER A 298 4.70 -31.31 -0.75
C SER A 298 4.39 -31.28 -2.25
N VAL A 299 3.61 -30.30 -2.65
CA VAL A 299 3.34 -30.02 -4.08
C VAL A 299 4.34 -29.01 -4.66
N ASP A 300 5.25 -28.51 -3.86
CA ASP A 300 6.28 -27.57 -4.31
C ASP A 300 7.42 -28.31 -5.06
N PRO A 301 8.01 -27.70 -6.10
CA PRO A 301 9.14 -28.29 -6.83
C PRO A 301 10.35 -28.66 -5.94
N SER A 302 10.53 -27.98 -4.80
CA SER A 302 11.59 -28.32 -3.83
C SER A 302 11.37 -29.67 -3.15
N SER A 303 10.18 -30.28 -3.26
CA SER A 303 9.86 -31.59 -2.67
C SER A 303 10.86 -32.66 -3.07
N THR A 304 11.33 -32.67 -4.32
CA THR A 304 12.35 -33.62 -4.82
C THR A 304 13.67 -33.55 -4.06
N ARG A 305 13.99 -32.34 -3.50
CA ARG A 305 15.15 -32.09 -2.66
C ARG A 305 14.81 -32.09 -1.18
N GLY A 306 13.68 -32.74 -0.78
CA GLY A 306 13.27 -32.76 0.64
C GLY A 306 12.77 -31.42 1.15
N GLY A 307 12.21 -30.59 0.28
CA GLY A 307 11.68 -29.27 0.61
C GLY A 307 12.73 -28.18 0.76
N GLU A 308 14.00 -28.43 0.42
CA GLU A 308 15.11 -27.49 0.61
C GLU A 308 14.97 -26.26 -0.28
N LEU A 309 14.96 -25.07 0.34
CA LEU A 309 14.93 -23.77 -0.34
C LEU A 309 16.33 -23.13 -0.44
N GLY A 310 17.31 -23.67 0.30
CA GLY A 310 18.65 -23.09 0.39
C GLY A 310 18.68 -21.88 1.33
N TRP A 311 19.66 -21.00 1.10
CA TRP A 311 19.84 -19.77 1.86
C TRP A 311 18.89 -18.68 1.34
N LEU A 312 17.98 -18.25 2.19
CA LEU A 312 16.99 -17.20 1.93
C LEU A 312 17.47 -15.89 2.56
N GLN A 313 17.28 -14.81 1.82
CA GLN A 313 17.48 -13.44 2.29
C GLN A 313 16.14 -12.80 2.58
N PRO A 314 16.09 -11.71 3.37
CA PRO A 314 14.88 -10.91 3.53
C PRO A 314 14.27 -10.52 2.18
N GLY A 315 12.97 -10.75 2.03
CA GLY A 315 12.22 -10.50 0.79
C GLY A 315 12.28 -11.61 -0.27
N ASP A 316 12.96 -12.73 -0.03
CA ASP A 316 12.97 -13.87 -0.97
C ASP A 316 11.67 -14.69 -0.91
N THR A 317 10.86 -14.52 0.13
CA THR A 317 9.61 -15.25 0.34
C THR A 317 8.43 -14.31 0.51
N VAL A 318 7.21 -14.86 0.47
CA VAL A 318 6.00 -14.06 0.75
C VAL A 318 5.95 -13.64 2.22
N PRO A 319 5.35 -12.48 2.54
CA PRO A 319 5.42 -11.90 3.89
C PRO A 319 4.96 -12.85 5.01
N GLU A 320 3.91 -13.64 4.75
CA GLU A 320 3.38 -14.58 5.74
C GLU A 320 4.38 -15.71 6.06
N PHE A 321 5.08 -16.21 5.03
CA PHE A 321 6.12 -17.21 5.16
C PHE A 321 7.33 -16.63 5.90
N GLU A 322 7.81 -15.46 5.50
CA GLU A 322 8.94 -14.77 6.08
C GLU A 322 8.70 -14.46 7.57
N SER A 323 7.57 -13.86 7.90
CA SER A 323 7.20 -13.56 9.29
C SER A 323 7.13 -14.80 10.19
N ALA A 324 6.73 -15.94 9.64
CA ALA A 324 6.70 -17.19 10.39
C ALA A 324 8.12 -17.79 10.55
N MET A 325 8.91 -17.77 9.45
CA MET A 325 10.28 -18.24 9.43
C MET A 325 11.16 -17.47 10.43
N ASP A 326 10.99 -16.16 10.52
CA ASP A 326 11.80 -15.30 11.41
C ASP A 326 11.59 -15.59 12.89
N LYS A 327 10.40 -16.07 13.27
CA LYS A 327 10.07 -16.44 14.67
C LYS A 327 10.66 -17.78 15.11
N LEU A 328 11.08 -18.62 14.16
CA LEU A 328 11.59 -19.96 14.44
C LEU A 328 13.08 -19.91 14.81
N LYS A 329 13.48 -20.75 15.73
CA LYS A 329 14.90 -21.04 16.00
C LYS A 329 15.42 -22.14 15.05
N PRO A 330 16.75 -22.23 14.83
CA PRO A 330 17.32 -23.37 14.12
C PRO A 330 16.86 -24.70 14.70
N GLY A 331 16.40 -25.60 13.83
CA GLY A 331 15.80 -26.89 14.19
C GLY A 331 14.29 -26.89 14.40
N GLU A 332 13.67 -25.74 14.62
CA GLU A 332 12.22 -25.64 14.85
C GLU A 332 11.39 -25.78 13.58
N VAL A 333 10.18 -26.33 13.74
CA VAL A 333 9.17 -26.49 12.70
C VAL A 333 7.94 -25.64 13.04
N SER A 334 7.49 -24.82 12.08
CA SER A 334 6.32 -23.93 12.26
C SER A 334 5.02 -24.69 12.48
N GLU A 335 4.00 -24.02 12.98
CA GLU A 335 2.60 -24.41 12.73
C GLU A 335 2.27 -24.26 11.23
N PRO A 336 1.15 -24.85 10.75
CA PRO A 336 0.69 -24.61 9.39
C PRO A 336 0.42 -23.13 9.11
N ILE A 337 1.13 -22.53 8.13
CA ILE A 337 1.05 -21.11 7.78
C ILE A 337 0.33 -20.94 6.46
N LYS A 338 -0.68 -20.10 6.43
CA LYS A 338 -1.45 -19.78 5.22
C LYS A 338 -0.73 -18.72 4.38
N SER A 339 -0.65 -18.96 3.07
CA SER A 339 -0.22 -17.98 2.07
C SER A 339 -1.13 -18.03 0.84
N ARG A 340 -0.86 -17.17 -0.14
CA ARG A 340 -1.54 -17.21 -1.44
C ARG A 340 -1.32 -18.51 -2.23
N PHE A 341 -0.29 -19.28 -1.92
CA PHE A 341 0.04 -20.55 -2.58
C PHE A 341 -0.59 -21.77 -1.92
N GLY A 342 -1.09 -21.65 -0.69
CA GLY A 342 -1.62 -22.74 0.12
C GLY A 342 -1.13 -22.68 1.56
N TYR A 343 -0.99 -23.83 2.19
CA TYR A 343 -0.49 -23.97 3.55
C TYR A 343 0.92 -24.54 3.57
N HIS A 344 1.77 -23.95 4.39
CA HIS A 344 3.17 -24.31 4.53
C HIS A 344 3.47 -24.86 5.92
N LEU A 345 4.34 -25.87 6.02
CA LEU A 345 5.20 -26.11 7.18
C LEU A 345 6.60 -25.64 6.83
N ILE A 346 7.25 -24.94 7.75
CA ILE A 346 8.56 -24.36 7.57
C ILE A 346 9.48 -24.94 8.64
N GLN A 347 10.67 -25.39 8.24
CA GLN A 347 11.74 -25.73 9.17
C GLN A 347 12.94 -24.82 8.90
N VAL A 348 13.40 -24.13 9.93
CA VAL A 348 14.67 -23.40 9.89
C VAL A 348 15.79 -24.37 10.20
N GLU A 349 16.78 -24.46 9.32
CA GLU A 349 17.95 -25.33 9.53
C GLU A 349 19.10 -24.56 10.17
N GLU A 350 19.40 -23.38 9.63
CA GLU A 350 20.59 -22.61 10.01
C GLU A 350 20.36 -21.13 9.78
N ARG A 351 21.04 -20.29 10.54
CA ARG A 351 21.10 -18.83 10.32
C ARG A 351 22.55 -18.38 10.26
N LYS A 352 22.82 -17.40 9.42
CA LYS A 352 24.13 -16.74 9.35
C LYS A 352 23.97 -15.28 8.96
N ASP A 353 24.94 -14.50 9.35
CA ASP A 353 25.10 -13.15 8.85
C ASP A 353 26.03 -13.16 7.63
N ALA A 354 25.59 -12.49 6.58
CA ALA A 354 26.36 -12.35 5.36
C ALA A 354 26.28 -10.92 4.85
N LYS A 355 27.27 -10.47 4.09
CA LYS A 355 27.15 -9.20 3.38
C LYS A 355 26.07 -9.32 2.31
N ALA A 356 25.22 -8.30 2.22
CA ALA A 356 24.24 -8.22 1.15
C ALA A 356 24.94 -8.18 -0.22
N ASP A 357 24.32 -8.80 -1.23
CA ASP A 357 24.79 -8.69 -2.60
C ASP A 357 24.78 -7.21 -3.04
N PRO A 358 25.92 -6.63 -3.46
CA PRO A 358 25.98 -5.23 -3.86
C PRO A 358 24.97 -4.84 -4.95
N ARG A 359 24.64 -5.78 -5.85
CA ARG A 359 23.64 -5.53 -6.90
C ARG A 359 22.25 -5.38 -6.31
N ARG A 360 21.87 -6.23 -5.35
CA ARG A 360 20.59 -6.13 -4.65
C ARG A 360 20.50 -4.86 -3.80
N VAL A 361 21.61 -4.51 -3.14
CA VAL A 361 21.72 -3.25 -2.38
C VAL A 361 21.45 -2.05 -3.28
N ARG A 362 22.08 -1.99 -4.46
CA ARG A 362 21.84 -0.90 -5.42
C ARG A 362 20.41 -0.88 -5.95
N LEU A 363 19.85 -2.05 -6.25
CA LEU A 363 18.47 -2.16 -6.73
C LEU A 363 17.46 -1.67 -5.69
N ALA A 364 17.65 -2.07 -4.43
CA ALA A 364 16.79 -1.62 -3.32
C ALA A 364 16.93 -0.11 -3.09
N ALA A 365 18.15 0.44 -3.16
CA ALA A 365 18.39 1.88 -3.09
C ALA A 365 17.69 2.65 -4.23
N LEU A 366 17.80 2.13 -5.46
CA LEU A 366 17.12 2.70 -6.63
C LEU A 366 15.59 2.71 -6.45
N GLN A 367 15.01 1.61 -5.96
CA GLN A 367 13.58 1.50 -5.70
C GLN A 367 13.13 2.49 -4.63
N ALA A 368 13.85 2.58 -3.50
CA ALA A 368 13.54 3.51 -2.41
C ALA A 368 13.59 4.98 -2.87
N LEU A 369 14.62 5.36 -3.63
CA LEU A 369 14.74 6.70 -4.22
C LEU A 369 13.61 6.98 -5.21
N ARG A 370 13.26 6.00 -6.03
CA ARG A 370 12.18 6.14 -7.01
C ARG A 370 10.83 6.34 -6.34
N GLU A 371 10.51 5.54 -5.32
CA GLU A 371 9.26 5.68 -4.54
C GLU A 371 9.15 7.07 -3.92
N LYS A 372 10.23 7.55 -3.30
CA LYS A 372 10.27 8.88 -2.70
C LYS A 372 10.01 9.98 -3.72
N LYS A 373 10.80 9.99 -4.83
CA LYS A 373 10.64 10.99 -5.90
C LYS A 373 9.27 10.92 -6.56
N LEU A 374 8.73 9.71 -6.73
CA LEU A 374 7.40 9.52 -7.31
C LEU A 374 6.32 10.12 -6.41
N ALA A 375 6.37 9.88 -5.12
CA ALA A 375 5.39 10.43 -4.17
C ALA A 375 5.40 11.96 -4.17
N GLU A 376 6.59 12.59 -4.15
CA GLU A 376 6.75 14.04 -4.21
C GLU A 376 6.28 14.61 -5.56
N ALA A 377 6.64 13.96 -6.67
CA ALA A 377 6.26 14.39 -8.02
C ALA A 377 4.75 14.28 -8.26
N VAL A 378 4.10 13.20 -7.80
CA VAL A 378 2.64 13.02 -7.92
C VAL A 378 1.90 14.11 -7.16
N THR A 379 2.33 14.45 -5.94
CA THR A 379 1.71 15.52 -5.14
C THR A 379 1.78 16.87 -5.88
N ASN A 380 2.95 17.19 -6.42
CA ASN A 380 3.14 18.44 -7.18
C ASN A 380 2.30 18.46 -8.47
N TRP A 381 2.29 17.37 -9.21
CA TRP A 381 1.52 17.21 -10.44
C TRP A 381 0.01 17.34 -10.20
N GLN A 382 -0.52 16.72 -9.16
CA GLN A 382 -1.94 16.86 -8.78
C GLN A 382 -2.30 18.31 -8.46
N ARG A 383 -1.42 19.02 -7.74
CA ARG A 383 -1.62 20.44 -7.44
C ARG A 383 -1.65 21.28 -8.73
N GLU A 384 -0.69 21.07 -9.65
CA GLU A 384 -0.67 21.79 -10.91
C GLU A 384 -1.92 21.55 -11.77
N LEU A 385 -2.41 20.31 -11.82
CA LEU A 385 -3.66 19.99 -12.51
C LEU A 385 -4.86 20.70 -11.88
N ARG A 386 -4.90 20.76 -10.54
CA ARG A 386 -5.98 21.44 -9.82
C ARG A 386 -5.94 22.95 -10.05
N ASP A 387 -4.77 23.56 -10.03
CA ASP A 387 -4.58 25.00 -10.25
C ASP A 387 -4.98 25.44 -11.66
N LYS A 388 -4.79 24.57 -12.65
CA LYS A 388 -5.21 24.80 -14.04
C LYS A 388 -6.70 24.63 -14.27
N ALA A 389 -7.41 23.95 -13.37
CA ALA A 389 -8.83 23.64 -13.55
C ALA A 389 -9.71 24.78 -13.11
N TYR A 390 -10.51 25.34 -14.03
CA TYR A 390 -11.58 26.27 -13.70
C TYR A 390 -12.79 25.50 -13.17
N VAL A 391 -13.23 25.82 -11.96
CA VAL A 391 -14.35 25.16 -11.27
C VAL A 391 -15.40 26.18 -10.89
N GLU A 392 -16.63 25.97 -11.34
CA GLU A 392 -17.82 26.73 -10.92
C GLU A 392 -18.80 25.78 -10.24
N ILE A 393 -19.13 26.05 -8.99
CA ILE A 393 -20.15 25.29 -8.25
C ILE A 393 -21.46 26.07 -8.35
N ARG A 394 -22.42 25.50 -9.10
CA ARG A 394 -23.79 26.04 -9.19
C ARG A 394 -24.66 25.35 -8.16
N GLN A 395 -25.20 26.12 -7.22
CA GLN A 395 -26.28 25.63 -6.36
C GLN A 395 -27.54 25.58 -7.23
N VAL A 396 -28.10 24.37 -7.39
CA VAL A 396 -29.47 24.24 -7.93
C VAL A 396 -30.37 24.82 -6.85
N GLY A 397 -30.93 26.01 -7.12
CA GLY A 397 -31.87 26.64 -6.21
C GLY A 397 -33.04 25.70 -5.89
N ASN A 398 -33.44 25.71 -4.64
CA ASN A 398 -34.68 25.06 -4.17
C ASN A 398 -35.88 25.54 -4.94
#